data_f9b3dd602cc2ccfc4bea6786eda32bb0
#
_entry.id   f9b3dd602cc2ccfc4bea6786eda32bb0
#
_cell.length_a   1.000
_cell.length_b   1.000
_cell.length_c   1.000
_cell.angle_alpha   90.00
_cell.angle_beta   90.00
_cell.angle_gamma   90.00
#
_symmetry.space_group_name_H-M   'P 1'
#
loop_
_entity.id
_entity.type
_entity.pdbx_description
1 polymer ?
#
loop_
_entity_poly.entity_id
_entity_poly.type
_entity_poly.pdbx_seq_one_letter_code
_entity_poly.pdbx_strand_id
1 'polypeptide(L)'
;MYQVKKIFSLALPSGVNAFLDVLVVALSVFFVGKISHHHIVALGVGLQFLMLFYGINTILYTGTNAILSRLVGARDFAQINHAFSSIFIGAFVICLGVLFVSYFLIEPFLNWMQLQDPSRQLTQDYLEVLVIALPSIFLKNVLVSALASFSDTLTPFIVKIIMVIACIFLNQALIFGDFGFKEMGIVGSALANVVVSYWELLALSVWIQIKKIPLKFKITFHFSFLKTMFRVGWPAGFERLLSLFSLILLSKFVASYGDKVLAGMQIGIRVETFSFMPGFGFMIAAMVLTGQNLGANKPKIATEYAHLILKISMGLMGVLGIVLVLFAKEFASLFSQDEEVLEVARSYLIAVGLSQAPLIGYFVLDGVFRGAGISKVSLYINTLSLWGLRIMPIYLLLIHHFKVEFIFVVIASETFLRSFIYYKVFSKGIWKRCGKKA
;
A
#
# COMPACT_ATOMS: atom_id res chain seq x y z
N MET A 1 -15.60 -23.93 8.86
CA MET A 1 -14.76 -23.40 9.96
C MET A 1 -13.27 -23.29 9.58
N TYR A 2 -12.63 -24.33 9.04
CA TYR A 2 -11.20 -24.30 8.64
C TYR A 2 -10.85 -23.19 7.64
N GLN A 3 -11.63 -23.02 6.56
CA GLN A 3 -11.39 -21.98 5.54
C GLN A 3 -11.46 -20.57 6.12
N VAL A 4 -12.43 -20.30 6.99
CA VAL A 4 -12.58 -19.00 7.67
C VAL A 4 -11.36 -18.70 8.54
N LYS A 5 -10.91 -19.69 9.36
CA LYS A 5 -9.70 -19.54 10.19
C LYS A 5 -8.47 -19.23 9.34
N LYS A 6 -8.32 -19.90 8.18
CA LYS A 6 -7.21 -19.66 7.25
C LYS A 6 -7.27 -18.26 6.62
N ILE A 7 -8.47 -17.75 6.31
CA ILE A 7 -8.64 -16.38 5.79
C ILE A 7 -8.22 -15.37 6.84
N PHE A 8 -8.74 -15.48 8.07
CA PHE A 8 -8.41 -14.52 9.13
C PHE A 8 -6.95 -14.60 9.57
N SER A 9 -6.32 -15.77 9.58
CA SER A 9 -4.89 -15.90 9.89
C SER A 9 -3.98 -15.23 8.86
N LEU A 10 -4.46 -14.99 7.64
CA LEU A 10 -3.76 -14.21 6.62
C LEU A 10 -4.18 -12.74 6.64
N ALA A 11 -5.49 -12.48 6.68
CA ALA A 11 -6.03 -11.15 6.52
C ALA A 11 -5.74 -10.24 7.73
N LEU A 12 -5.95 -10.73 8.95
CA LEU A 12 -5.82 -9.91 10.14
C LEU A 12 -4.39 -9.40 10.37
N PRO A 13 -3.34 -10.26 10.38
CA PRO A 13 -1.98 -9.79 10.56
C PRO A 13 -1.52 -8.87 9.41
N SER A 14 -1.95 -9.15 8.16
CA SER A 14 -1.61 -8.31 7.01
C SER A 14 -2.27 -6.94 7.07
N GLY A 15 -3.54 -6.87 7.49
CA GLY A 15 -4.27 -5.61 7.64
C GLY A 15 -3.67 -4.75 8.76
N VAL A 16 -3.36 -5.36 9.92
CA VAL A 16 -2.70 -4.65 11.02
C VAL A 16 -1.29 -4.23 10.65
N ASN A 17 -0.54 -5.05 9.89
CA ASN A 17 0.78 -4.66 9.40
C ASN A 17 0.71 -3.40 8.51
N ALA A 18 -0.29 -3.31 7.61
CA ALA A 18 -0.52 -2.11 6.81
C ALA A 18 -0.89 -0.88 7.68
N PHE A 19 -1.69 -1.08 8.73
CA PHE A 19 -1.98 -0.04 9.71
C PHE A 19 -0.71 0.46 10.43
N LEU A 20 0.16 -0.45 10.84
CA LEU A 20 1.43 -0.12 11.50
C LEU A 20 2.37 0.67 10.57
N ASP A 21 2.36 0.42 9.26
CA ASP A 21 3.12 1.23 8.30
C ASP A 21 2.65 2.70 8.30
N VAL A 22 1.34 2.94 8.34
CA VAL A 22 0.78 4.31 8.46
C VAL A 22 1.09 4.92 9.81
N LEU A 23 1.04 4.12 10.87
CA LEU A 23 1.38 4.56 12.23
C LEU A 23 2.83 5.03 12.34
N VAL A 24 3.79 4.35 11.72
CA VAL A 24 5.21 4.77 11.67
C VAL A 24 5.35 6.15 11.05
N VAL A 25 4.65 6.41 9.94
CA VAL A 25 4.65 7.74 9.31
C VAL A 25 4.04 8.79 10.25
N ALA A 26 2.91 8.48 10.89
CA ALA A 26 2.26 9.39 11.82
C ALA A 26 3.15 9.70 13.05
N LEU A 27 3.87 8.71 13.57
CA LEU A 27 4.84 8.88 14.63
C LEU A 27 6.00 9.80 14.21
N SER A 28 6.54 9.61 13.00
CA SER A 28 7.60 10.49 12.48
C SER A 28 7.11 11.94 12.39
N VAL A 29 5.88 12.16 11.90
CA VAL A 29 5.26 13.50 11.86
C VAL A 29 5.09 14.07 13.28
N PHE A 30 4.66 13.24 14.24
CA PHE A 30 4.48 13.68 15.63
C PHE A 30 5.78 14.12 16.29
N PHE A 31 6.86 13.34 16.15
CA PHE A 31 8.15 13.69 16.73
C PHE A 31 8.78 14.92 16.07
N VAL A 32 8.80 14.95 14.74
CA VAL A 32 9.37 16.06 13.97
C VAL A 32 8.56 17.35 14.16
N GLY A 33 7.25 17.21 14.35
CA GLY A 33 6.33 18.33 14.61
C GLY A 33 6.62 19.09 15.90
N LYS A 34 7.29 18.45 16.86
CA LYS A 34 7.71 19.12 18.12
C LYS A 34 8.90 20.06 17.95
N ILE A 35 9.63 19.99 16.81
CA ILE A 35 10.80 20.84 16.57
C ILE A 35 10.36 22.19 16.01
N SER A 36 9.79 22.21 14.79
CA SER A 36 9.24 23.41 14.14
C SER A 36 8.40 23.05 12.91
N HIS A 37 7.64 24.03 12.42
CA HIS A 37 6.85 23.86 11.20
C HIS A 37 7.71 23.61 9.94
N HIS A 38 8.91 24.18 9.85
CA HIS A 38 9.85 23.92 8.74
C HIS A 38 10.26 22.45 8.65
N HIS A 39 10.42 21.80 9.80
CA HIS A 39 10.75 20.37 9.87
C HIS A 39 9.56 19.50 9.40
N ILE A 40 8.31 19.90 9.71
CA ILE A 40 7.11 19.21 9.21
C ILE A 40 7.04 19.30 7.68
N VAL A 41 7.31 20.50 7.13
CA VAL A 41 7.35 20.69 5.66
C VAL A 41 8.41 19.79 5.03
N ALA A 42 9.61 19.78 5.59
CA ALA A 42 10.72 18.96 5.10
C ALA A 42 10.38 17.46 5.11
N LEU A 43 9.81 16.96 6.20
CA LEU A 43 9.36 15.56 6.31
C LEU A 43 8.24 15.26 5.31
N GLY A 44 7.26 16.15 5.17
CA GLY A 44 6.14 15.98 4.23
C GLY A 44 6.61 15.89 2.78
N VAL A 45 7.53 16.77 2.38
CA VAL A 45 8.14 16.75 1.04
C VAL A 45 9.00 15.51 0.84
N GLY A 46 9.76 15.11 1.87
CA GLY A 46 10.54 13.87 1.84
C GLY A 46 9.69 12.62 1.63
N LEU A 47 8.53 12.53 2.29
CA LEU A 47 7.58 11.44 2.07
C LEU A 47 7.00 11.45 0.65
N GLN A 48 6.73 12.62 0.06
CA GLN A 48 6.29 12.72 -1.32
C GLN A 48 7.37 12.22 -2.30
N PHE A 49 8.64 12.53 -2.04
CA PHE A 49 9.75 12.01 -2.82
C PHE A 49 9.79 10.47 -2.81
N LEU A 50 9.63 9.84 -1.64
CA LEU A 50 9.57 8.38 -1.55
C LEU A 50 8.39 7.78 -2.33
N MET A 51 7.25 8.49 -2.42
CA MET A 51 6.08 8.00 -3.17
C MET A 51 6.38 7.79 -4.66
N LEU A 52 7.36 8.48 -5.25
CA LEU A 52 7.78 8.27 -6.64
C LEU A 52 8.22 6.83 -6.90
N PHE A 53 8.77 6.17 -5.87
CA PHE A 53 9.31 4.82 -5.97
C PHE A 53 8.32 3.71 -5.54
N TYR A 54 7.11 4.06 -5.06
CA TYR A 54 6.10 3.08 -4.64
C TYR A 54 5.64 2.15 -5.77
N GLY A 55 5.68 2.63 -7.02
CA GLY A 55 5.39 1.80 -8.17
C GLY A 55 6.33 0.59 -8.26
N ILE A 56 7.63 0.81 -8.07
CA ILE A 56 8.66 -0.25 -8.10
C ILE A 56 8.43 -1.24 -6.96
N ASN A 57 8.14 -0.74 -5.76
CA ASN A 57 7.82 -1.57 -4.61
C ASN A 57 6.61 -2.49 -4.88
N THR A 58 5.57 -1.95 -5.52
CA THR A 58 4.37 -2.72 -5.91
C THR A 58 4.70 -3.80 -6.96
N ILE A 59 5.60 -3.50 -7.90
CA ILE A 59 6.10 -4.48 -8.90
C ILE A 59 6.74 -5.68 -8.20
N LEU A 60 7.68 -5.39 -7.30
CA LEU A 60 8.43 -6.41 -6.56
C LEU A 60 7.50 -7.26 -5.69
N TYR A 61 6.62 -6.63 -4.91
CA TYR A 61 5.69 -7.33 -4.02
C TYR A 61 4.72 -8.24 -4.79
N THR A 62 4.01 -7.68 -5.78
CA THR A 62 2.98 -8.40 -6.54
C THR A 62 3.58 -9.51 -7.39
N GLY A 63 4.69 -9.22 -8.08
CA GLY A 63 5.37 -10.18 -8.92
C GLY A 63 5.94 -11.37 -8.13
N THR A 64 6.57 -11.09 -6.97
CA THR A 64 7.08 -12.12 -6.06
C THR A 64 5.95 -13.02 -5.56
N ASN A 65 4.85 -12.41 -5.06
CA ASN A 65 3.71 -13.17 -4.54
C ASN A 65 3.09 -14.08 -5.60
N ALA A 66 2.84 -13.57 -6.79
CA ALA A 66 2.20 -14.34 -7.85
C ALA A 66 3.02 -15.58 -8.26
N ILE A 67 4.36 -15.48 -8.25
CA ILE A 67 5.23 -16.62 -8.58
C ILE A 67 5.31 -17.59 -7.41
N LEU A 68 5.69 -17.08 -6.22
CA LEU A 68 5.97 -17.96 -5.09
C LEU A 68 4.71 -18.64 -4.56
N SER A 69 3.57 -17.96 -4.50
CA SER A 69 2.33 -18.58 -4.04
C SER A 69 1.89 -19.74 -4.96
N ARG A 70 2.14 -19.63 -6.27
CA ARG A 70 1.89 -20.75 -7.22
C ARG A 70 2.84 -21.92 -6.99
N LEU A 71 4.12 -21.67 -6.86
CA LEU A 71 5.12 -22.71 -6.61
C LEU A 71 4.89 -23.41 -5.27
N VAL A 72 4.50 -22.65 -4.23
CA VAL A 72 4.10 -23.20 -2.94
C VAL A 72 2.86 -24.10 -3.07
N GLY A 73 1.87 -23.67 -3.86
CA GLY A 73 0.69 -24.47 -4.16
C GLY A 73 1.02 -25.75 -4.92
N ALA A 74 1.95 -25.69 -5.87
CA ALA A 74 2.46 -26.83 -6.61
C ALA A 74 3.37 -27.75 -5.78
N ARG A 75 3.82 -27.32 -4.58
CA ARG A 75 4.80 -27.99 -3.72
C ARG A 75 6.17 -28.23 -4.39
N ASP A 76 6.53 -27.37 -5.34
CA ASP A 76 7.82 -27.46 -6.03
C ASP A 76 8.90 -26.65 -5.28
N PHE A 77 9.41 -27.23 -4.19
CA PHE A 77 10.38 -26.59 -3.32
C PHE A 77 11.74 -26.33 -4.01
N ALA A 78 12.07 -27.11 -5.04
CA ALA A 78 13.30 -26.88 -5.81
C ALA A 78 13.18 -25.55 -6.60
N GLN A 79 12.09 -25.39 -7.34
CA GLN A 79 11.85 -24.17 -8.09
C GLN A 79 11.57 -22.95 -7.18
N ILE A 80 10.95 -23.13 -6.00
CA ILE A 80 10.77 -22.04 -5.02
C ILE A 80 12.10 -21.39 -4.68
N ASN A 81 13.14 -22.19 -4.35
CA ASN A 81 14.46 -21.66 -3.98
C ASN A 81 15.14 -20.94 -5.15
N HIS A 82 15.06 -21.49 -6.36
CA HIS A 82 15.60 -20.83 -7.55
C HIS A 82 14.86 -19.53 -7.89
N ALA A 83 13.53 -19.54 -7.82
CA ALA A 83 12.70 -18.36 -8.07
C ALA A 83 12.97 -17.27 -7.03
N PHE A 84 12.96 -17.62 -5.73
CA PHE A 84 13.22 -16.68 -4.65
C PHE A 84 14.61 -16.05 -4.78
N SER A 85 15.66 -16.85 -4.97
CA SER A 85 17.02 -16.34 -5.13
C SER A 85 17.16 -15.43 -6.34
N SER A 86 16.59 -15.80 -7.48
CA SER A 86 16.63 -14.99 -8.70
C SER A 86 15.89 -13.66 -8.53
N ILE A 87 14.72 -13.69 -7.89
CA ILE A 87 13.92 -12.49 -7.60
C ILE A 87 14.66 -11.60 -6.60
N PHE A 88 15.23 -12.18 -5.53
CA PHE A 88 15.92 -11.42 -4.49
C PHE A 88 17.18 -10.74 -5.02
N ILE A 89 18.01 -11.47 -5.81
CA ILE A 89 19.18 -10.90 -6.49
C ILE A 89 18.76 -9.81 -7.48
N GLY A 90 17.74 -10.07 -8.30
CA GLY A 90 17.23 -9.07 -9.23
C GLY A 90 16.66 -7.83 -8.53
N ALA A 91 15.92 -8.01 -7.43
CA ALA A 91 15.46 -6.92 -6.59
C ALA A 91 16.60 -6.12 -5.99
N PHE A 92 17.66 -6.79 -5.51
CA PHE A 92 18.86 -6.13 -4.98
C PHE A 92 19.52 -5.22 -6.03
N VAL A 93 19.72 -5.73 -7.26
CA VAL A 93 20.30 -4.94 -8.36
C VAL A 93 19.40 -3.73 -8.70
N ILE A 94 18.07 -3.93 -8.75
CA ILE A 94 17.13 -2.84 -8.98
C ILE A 94 17.21 -1.81 -7.86
N CYS A 95 17.31 -2.25 -6.60
CA CYS A 95 17.41 -1.35 -5.45
C CYS A 95 18.67 -0.49 -5.50
N LEU A 96 19.81 -1.05 -5.92
CA LEU A 96 21.04 -0.27 -6.12
C LEU A 96 20.86 0.77 -7.23
N GLY A 97 20.21 0.40 -8.34
CA GLY A 97 19.88 1.34 -9.41
C GLY A 97 18.94 2.45 -8.93
N VAL A 98 17.90 2.10 -8.15
CA VAL A 98 16.97 3.07 -7.58
C VAL A 98 17.67 3.99 -6.58
N LEU A 99 18.53 3.47 -5.71
CA LEU A 99 19.32 4.26 -4.77
C LEU A 99 20.18 5.28 -5.53
N PHE A 100 20.89 4.83 -6.56
CA PHE A 100 21.70 5.71 -7.40
C PHE A 100 20.84 6.80 -8.06
N VAL A 101 19.76 6.44 -8.74
CA VAL A 101 18.85 7.38 -9.41
C VAL A 101 18.21 8.32 -8.41
N SER A 102 17.75 7.83 -7.24
CA SER A 102 17.10 8.67 -6.24
C SER A 102 18.03 9.74 -5.70
N TYR A 103 19.31 9.42 -5.49
CA TYR A 103 20.30 10.40 -5.02
C TYR A 103 20.45 11.57 -6.01
N PHE A 104 20.55 11.28 -7.32
CA PHE A 104 20.62 12.33 -8.35
C PHE A 104 19.30 13.08 -8.60
N LEU A 105 18.17 12.50 -8.18
CA LEU A 105 16.87 13.15 -8.33
C LEU A 105 16.55 14.11 -7.17
N ILE A 106 17.28 14.11 -6.06
CA ILE A 106 17.02 14.97 -4.90
C ILE A 106 17.03 16.44 -5.32
N GLU A 107 18.12 16.91 -5.91
CA GLU A 107 18.27 18.32 -6.26
C GLU A 107 17.26 18.80 -7.34
N PRO A 108 17.06 18.09 -8.48
CA PRO A 108 15.99 18.41 -9.42
C PRO A 108 14.59 18.44 -8.79
N PHE A 109 14.31 17.53 -7.87
CA PHE A 109 13.03 17.49 -7.17
C PHE A 109 12.84 18.70 -6.26
N LEU A 110 13.87 19.08 -5.48
CA LEU A 110 13.81 20.26 -4.61
C LEU A 110 13.63 21.55 -5.42
N ASN A 111 14.30 21.67 -6.55
CA ASN A 111 14.15 22.80 -7.47
C ASN A 111 12.72 22.86 -8.06
N TRP A 112 12.15 21.70 -8.39
CA TRP A 112 10.76 21.61 -8.86
C TRP A 112 9.75 22.00 -7.78
N MET A 113 10.02 21.66 -6.51
CA MET A 113 9.17 22.00 -5.36
C MET A 113 9.23 23.46 -4.97
N GLN A 114 10.22 24.25 -5.48
CA GLN A 114 10.42 25.69 -5.21
C GLN A 114 10.41 26.03 -3.70
N LEU A 115 10.99 25.15 -2.87
CA LEU A 115 11.10 25.39 -1.43
C LEU A 115 12.08 26.53 -1.15
N GLN A 116 11.74 27.34 -0.13
CA GLN A 116 12.61 28.40 0.40
C GLN A 116 13.37 27.88 1.63
N ASP A 117 14.52 28.47 1.91
CA ASP A 117 15.27 28.21 3.13
C ASP A 117 14.50 28.74 4.37
N PRO A 118 14.56 28.05 5.51
CA PRO A 118 15.38 26.87 5.81
C PRO A 118 14.77 25.51 5.40
N SER A 119 13.51 25.48 4.95
CA SER A 119 12.81 24.21 4.64
C SER A 119 13.50 23.44 3.51
N ARG A 120 14.10 24.12 2.52
CA ARG A 120 14.83 23.47 1.42
C ARG A 120 16.04 22.70 1.94
N GLN A 121 16.89 23.32 2.75
CA GLN A 121 18.07 22.68 3.30
C GLN A 121 17.70 21.51 4.20
N LEU A 122 16.72 21.68 5.10
CA LEU A 122 16.22 20.62 5.97
C LEU A 122 15.69 19.42 5.17
N THR A 123 15.01 19.69 4.04
CA THR A 123 14.51 18.61 3.15
C THR A 123 15.65 17.88 2.48
N GLN A 124 16.68 18.61 2.04
CA GLN A 124 17.86 18.01 1.42
C GLN A 124 18.59 17.10 2.40
N ASP A 125 18.92 17.59 3.59
CA ASP A 125 19.60 16.83 4.64
C ASP A 125 18.82 15.58 5.04
N TYR A 126 17.49 15.70 5.12
CA TYR A 126 16.59 14.58 5.40
C TYR A 126 16.59 13.54 4.29
N LEU A 127 16.50 13.95 3.02
CA LEU A 127 16.44 13.06 1.86
C LEU A 127 17.76 12.33 1.60
N GLU A 128 18.90 13.01 1.75
CA GLU A 128 20.23 12.39 1.57
C GLU A 128 20.43 11.17 2.47
N VAL A 129 19.88 11.20 3.69
CA VAL A 129 19.89 10.07 4.61
C VAL A 129 18.78 9.08 4.30
N LEU A 130 17.54 9.58 4.07
CA LEU A 130 16.36 8.73 3.93
C LEU A 130 16.41 7.81 2.70
N VAL A 131 17.02 8.24 1.58
CA VAL A 131 17.13 7.41 0.38
C VAL A 131 17.93 6.12 0.62
N ILE A 132 18.81 6.11 1.62
CA ILE A 132 19.55 4.92 2.04
C ILE A 132 18.61 3.81 2.55
N ALA A 133 17.38 4.16 3.00
CA ALA A 133 16.38 3.18 3.40
C ALA A 133 15.72 2.45 2.22
N LEU A 134 15.75 3.01 0.98
CA LEU A 134 15.04 2.42 -0.17
C LEU A 134 15.41 0.95 -0.45
N PRO A 135 16.69 0.55 -0.46
CA PRO A 135 17.04 -0.85 -0.67
C PRO A 135 16.45 -1.78 0.39
N SER A 136 16.52 -1.40 1.68
CA SER A 136 15.96 -2.21 2.76
C SER A 136 14.44 -2.30 2.68
N ILE A 137 13.74 -1.19 2.36
CA ILE A 137 12.28 -1.15 2.20
C ILE A 137 11.84 -2.10 1.08
N PHE A 138 12.52 -2.12 -0.05
CA PHE A 138 12.14 -2.96 -1.19
C PHE A 138 12.46 -4.43 -0.94
N LEU A 139 13.66 -4.73 -0.42
CA LEU A 139 14.06 -6.10 -0.13
C LEU A 139 13.21 -6.74 0.98
N LYS A 140 12.90 -5.99 2.05
CA LYS A 140 11.99 -6.49 3.08
C LYS A 140 10.61 -6.83 2.51
N ASN A 141 10.09 -6.03 1.56
CA ASN A 141 8.80 -6.30 0.93
C ASN A 141 8.82 -7.54 0.03
N VAL A 142 9.96 -7.87 -0.57
CA VAL A 142 10.15 -9.18 -1.23
C VAL A 142 10.08 -10.31 -0.20
N LEU A 143 10.70 -10.17 0.99
CA LEU A 143 10.61 -11.17 2.07
C LEU A 143 9.19 -11.28 2.63
N VAL A 144 8.51 -10.15 2.89
CA VAL A 144 7.12 -10.14 3.35
C VAL A 144 6.21 -10.84 2.34
N SER A 145 6.39 -10.56 1.05
CA SER A 145 5.64 -11.21 -0.03
C SER A 145 5.93 -12.72 -0.13
N ALA A 146 7.19 -13.11 0.05
CA ALA A 146 7.59 -14.52 0.10
C ALA A 146 6.96 -15.23 1.30
N LEU A 147 7.03 -14.67 2.51
CA LEU A 147 6.41 -15.21 3.71
C LEU A 147 4.89 -15.35 3.56
N ALA A 148 4.22 -14.32 3.04
CA ALA A 148 2.80 -14.36 2.74
C ALA A 148 2.45 -15.52 1.78
N SER A 149 3.32 -15.79 0.79
CA SER A 149 3.15 -16.90 -0.16
C SER A 149 3.16 -18.27 0.53
N PHE A 150 3.82 -18.41 1.67
CA PHE A 150 3.76 -19.59 2.55
C PHE A 150 2.60 -19.54 3.56
N SER A 151 1.71 -18.56 3.45
CA SER A 151 0.63 -18.28 4.42
C SER A 151 1.14 -17.85 5.80
N ASP A 152 2.36 -17.35 5.91
CA ASP A 152 2.92 -16.76 7.13
C ASP A 152 2.89 -15.22 7.05
N THR A 153 1.81 -14.63 7.50
CA THR A 153 1.67 -13.18 7.65
C THR A 153 1.86 -12.72 9.11
N LEU A 154 1.90 -13.70 10.03
CA LEU A 154 2.10 -13.42 11.44
C LEU A 154 3.55 -13.00 11.74
N THR A 155 4.53 -13.61 11.07
CA THR A 155 5.95 -13.26 11.23
C THR A 155 6.23 -11.80 10.87
N PRO A 156 5.86 -11.29 9.67
CA PRO A 156 6.03 -9.87 9.36
C PRO A 156 5.33 -8.95 10.34
N PHE A 157 4.14 -9.32 10.81
CA PHE A 157 3.38 -8.55 11.79
C PHE A 157 4.09 -8.43 13.15
N ILE A 158 4.60 -9.55 13.71
CA ILE A 158 5.33 -9.53 14.99
C ILE A 158 6.62 -8.70 14.86
N VAL A 159 7.38 -8.92 13.79
CA VAL A 159 8.61 -8.14 13.52
C VAL A 159 8.26 -6.66 13.41
N LYS A 160 7.17 -6.30 12.70
CA LYS A 160 6.74 -4.92 12.57
C LYS A 160 6.41 -4.26 13.91
N ILE A 161 5.69 -4.95 14.82
CA ILE A 161 5.40 -4.41 16.16
C ILE A 161 6.70 -4.05 16.89
N ILE A 162 7.66 -4.98 16.89
CA ILE A 162 8.97 -4.74 17.54
C ILE A 162 9.67 -3.54 16.91
N MET A 163 9.62 -3.43 15.58
CA MET A 163 10.26 -2.33 14.85
C MET A 163 9.57 -0.99 15.07
N VAL A 164 8.23 -0.96 15.26
CA VAL A 164 7.50 0.27 15.63
C VAL A 164 7.96 0.77 17.01
N ILE A 165 8.11 -0.12 17.99
CA ILE A 165 8.62 0.23 19.32
C ILE A 165 10.06 0.76 19.21
N ALA A 166 10.92 0.09 18.44
CA ALA A 166 12.28 0.55 18.18
C ALA A 166 12.30 1.92 17.47
N CYS A 167 11.37 2.16 16.54
CA CYS A 167 11.23 3.43 15.83
C CYS A 167 10.87 4.58 16.79
N ILE A 168 9.94 4.36 17.74
CA ILE A 168 9.59 5.35 18.76
C ILE A 168 10.83 5.70 19.60
N PHE A 169 11.54 4.68 20.09
CA PHE A 169 12.74 4.89 20.91
C PHE A 169 13.83 5.64 20.13
N LEU A 170 14.12 5.22 18.90
CA LEU A 170 15.17 5.84 18.08
C LEU A 170 14.81 7.26 17.64
N ASN A 171 13.54 7.55 17.32
CA ASN A 171 13.12 8.93 17.04
C ASN A 171 13.33 9.82 18.28
N GLN A 172 12.92 9.37 19.47
CA GLN A 172 13.15 10.13 20.69
C GLN A 172 14.65 10.36 20.95
N ALA A 173 15.46 9.31 20.83
CA ALA A 173 16.90 9.36 21.07
C ALA A 173 17.67 10.25 20.09
N LEU A 174 17.40 10.09 18.78
CA LEU A 174 18.19 10.74 17.73
C LEU A 174 17.69 12.15 17.38
N ILE A 175 16.39 12.40 17.50
CA ILE A 175 15.85 13.74 17.23
C ILE A 175 16.23 14.72 18.32
N PHE A 176 16.06 14.33 19.60
CA PHE A 176 16.19 15.23 20.76
C PHE A 176 17.53 15.06 21.52
N GLY A 177 18.34 14.04 21.15
CA GLY A 177 19.59 13.80 21.86
C GLY A 177 19.43 13.10 23.21
N ASP A 178 18.29 12.46 23.47
CA ASP A 178 18.04 11.76 24.72
C ASP A 178 18.90 10.47 24.83
N PHE A 179 18.99 9.92 26.04
CA PHE A 179 19.74 8.67 26.33
C PHE A 179 21.23 8.71 25.98
N GLY A 180 21.84 9.91 25.92
CA GLY A 180 23.26 10.09 25.62
C GLY A 180 23.61 10.12 24.12
N PHE A 181 22.63 10.14 23.25
CA PHE A 181 22.82 10.36 21.82
C PHE A 181 22.99 11.87 21.51
N LYS A 182 23.64 12.16 20.38
CA LYS A 182 23.73 13.54 19.89
C LYS A 182 22.40 13.95 19.27
N GLU A 183 21.93 15.15 19.58
CA GLU A 183 20.78 15.76 18.91
C GLU A 183 21.06 15.93 17.41
N MET A 184 20.18 15.37 16.57
CA MET A 184 20.31 15.38 15.11
C MET A 184 19.10 15.97 14.40
N GLY A 185 18.06 16.38 15.15
CA GLY A 185 16.85 16.97 14.59
C GLY A 185 16.19 16.07 13.54
N ILE A 186 15.84 16.64 12.36
CA ILE A 186 15.17 15.91 11.29
C ILE A 186 16.03 14.79 10.68
N VAL A 187 17.34 14.98 10.64
CA VAL A 187 18.29 13.94 10.18
C VAL A 187 18.24 12.73 11.09
N GLY A 188 18.05 12.96 12.41
CA GLY A 188 17.83 11.88 13.39
C GLY A 188 16.59 11.05 13.08
N SER A 189 15.49 11.68 12.62
CA SER A 189 14.30 10.95 12.17
C SER A 189 14.56 10.13 10.90
N ALA A 190 15.30 10.67 9.93
CA ALA A 190 15.70 9.92 8.73
C ALA A 190 16.54 8.70 9.12
N LEU A 191 17.54 8.89 9.98
CA LEU A 191 18.44 7.82 10.44
C LEU A 191 17.67 6.74 11.23
N ALA A 192 16.73 7.14 12.10
CA ALA A 192 15.86 6.19 12.80
C ALA A 192 15.09 5.30 11.83
N ASN A 193 14.50 5.88 10.78
CA ASN A 193 13.78 5.13 9.76
C ASN A 193 14.72 4.21 8.95
N VAL A 194 15.93 4.65 8.61
CA VAL A 194 16.96 3.82 7.95
C VAL A 194 17.32 2.62 8.83
N VAL A 195 17.72 2.85 10.07
CA VAL A 195 18.14 1.79 11.00
C VAL A 195 17.01 0.77 11.20
N VAL A 196 15.79 1.24 11.47
CA VAL A 196 14.62 0.38 11.68
C VAL A 196 14.31 -0.46 10.43
N SER A 197 14.39 0.12 9.23
CA SER A 197 14.10 -0.62 7.99
C SER A 197 15.13 -1.71 7.70
N TYR A 198 16.42 -1.48 7.99
CA TYR A 198 17.44 -2.52 7.89
C TYR A 198 17.32 -3.58 8.98
N TRP A 199 16.98 -3.19 10.22
CA TRP A 199 16.70 -4.15 11.29
C TRP A 199 15.48 -5.02 10.96
N GLU A 200 14.42 -4.45 10.38
CA GLU A 200 13.26 -5.21 9.91
C GLU A 200 13.65 -6.23 8.84
N LEU A 201 14.48 -5.85 7.86
CA LEU A 201 15.01 -6.75 6.83
C LEU A 201 15.83 -7.90 7.44
N LEU A 202 16.74 -7.58 8.37
CA LEU A 202 17.58 -8.57 9.06
C LEU A 202 16.71 -9.50 9.93
N ALA A 203 15.80 -8.94 10.72
CA ALA A 203 14.92 -9.73 11.58
C ALA A 203 14.07 -10.72 10.78
N LEU A 204 13.48 -10.29 9.66
CA LEU A 204 12.74 -11.19 8.77
C LEU A 204 13.63 -12.29 8.20
N SER A 205 14.86 -11.96 7.78
CA SER A 205 15.80 -12.92 7.24
C SER A 205 16.21 -13.99 8.28
N VAL A 206 16.48 -13.56 9.52
CA VAL A 206 16.81 -14.45 10.64
C VAL A 206 15.59 -15.32 11.01
N TRP A 207 14.40 -14.73 11.05
CA TRP A 207 13.19 -15.46 11.42
C TRP A 207 12.79 -16.55 10.42
N ILE A 208 13.04 -16.32 9.12
CA ILE A 208 12.88 -17.34 8.07
C ILE A 208 13.75 -18.57 8.37
N GLN A 209 14.98 -18.36 8.85
CA GLN A 209 15.89 -19.46 9.21
C GLN A 209 15.45 -20.18 10.49
N ILE A 210 15.04 -19.42 11.53
CA ILE A 210 14.57 -19.98 12.82
C ILE A 210 13.32 -20.84 12.61
N LYS A 211 12.34 -20.37 11.87
CA LYS A 211 11.10 -21.12 11.55
C LYS A 211 11.32 -22.25 10.55
N LYS A 212 12.53 -22.41 10.04
CA LYS A 212 12.85 -23.42 9.01
C LYS A 212 11.91 -23.38 7.81
N ILE A 213 11.46 -22.16 7.43
CA ILE A 213 10.66 -21.97 6.23
C ILE A 213 11.51 -22.44 5.04
N PRO A 214 10.96 -23.25 4.12
CA PRO A 214 11.74 -23.85 3.03
C PRO A 214 12.10 -22.82 1.95
N LEU A 215 12.64 -21.68 2.38
CA LEU A 215 13.22 -20.62 1.57
C LEU A 215 14.74 -20.63 1.80
N LYS A 216 15.45 -21.27 0.88
CA LYS A 216 16.92 -21.28 0.91
C LYS A 216 17.45 -20.36 -0.18
N PHE A 217 18.31 -19.44 0.20
CA PHE A 217 19.06 -18.65 -0.75
C PHE A 217 20.09 -19.54 -1.44
N LYS A 218 20.01 -19.63 -2.76
CA LYS A 218 21.00 -20.30 -3.61
C LYS A 218 21.62 -19.26 -4.52
N ILE A 219 22.93 -19.29 -4.72
CA ILE A 219 23.62 -18.39 -5.67
C ILE A 219 23.33 -18.90 -7.10
N THR A 220 22.06 -18.86 -7.48
CA THR A 220 21.59 -19.23 -8.83
C THR A 220 20.69 -18.13 -9.35
N PHE A 221 20.95 -17.68 -10.54
CA PHE A 221 20.19 -16.62 -11.18
C PHE A 221 19.56 -17.14 -12.48
N HIS A 222 18.23 -17.15 -12.52
CA HIS A 222 17.46 -17.50 -13.71
C HIS A 222 16.63 -16.29 -14.15
N PHE A 223 17.02 -15.67 -15.24
CA PHE A 223 16.37 -14.47 -15.77
C PHE A 223 14.88 -14.66 -16.07
N SER A 224 14.45 -15.91 -16.34
CA SER A 224 13.04 -16.26 -16.61
C SER A 224 12.11 -15.88 -15.45
N PHE A 225 12.55 -16.11 -14.19
CA PHE A 225 11.76 -15.73 -13.01
C PHE A 225 11.66 -14.22 -12.85
N LEU A 226 12.75 -13.50 -13.08
CA LEU A 226 12.78 -12.04 -13.03
C LEU A 226 11.87 -11.46 -14.13
N LYS A 227 11.96 -11.97 -15.36
CA LYS A 227 11.06 -11.58 -16.48
C LYS A 227 9.59 -11.83 -16.15
N THR A 228 9.28 -12.96 -15.51
CA THR A 228 7.91 -13.30 -15.12
C THR A 228 7.43 -12.39 -13.99
N MET A 229 8.28 -12.11 -13.00
CA MET A 229 8.00 -11.16 -11.92
C MET A 229 7.64 -9.78 -12.49
N PHE A 230 8.45 -9.26 -13.40
CA PHE A 230 8.18 -8.01 -14.08
C PHE A 230 6.89 -8.05 -14.91
N ARG A 231 6.68 -9.10 -15.70
CA ARG A 231 5.45 -9.24 -16.52
C ARG A 231 4.18 -9.18 -15.70
N VAL A 232 4.19 -9.75 -14.49
CA VAL A 232 3.03 -9.77 -13.59
C VAL A 232 2.98 -8.51 -12.73
N GLY A 233 4.12 -8.01 -12.26
CA GLY A 233 4.20 -6.90 -11.32
C GLY A 233 4.05 -5.52 -11.98
N TRP A 234 4.63 -5.33 -13.18
CA TRP A 234 4.66 -4.01 -13.82
C TRP A 234 3.27 -3.38 -14.03
N PRO A 235 2.21 -4.13 -14.39
CA PRO A 235 0.89 -3.51 -14.51
C PRO A 235 0.37 -2.97 -13.18
N ALA A 236 0.66 -3.67 -12.08
CA ALA A 236 0.28 -3.23 -10.73
C ALA A 236 1.05 -1.98 -10.28
N GLY A 237 2.36 -1.91 -10.60
CA GLY A 237 3.16 -0.72 -10.31
C GLY A 237 2.74 0.51 -11.10
N PHE A 238 2.47 0.34 -12.39
CA PHE A 238 1.99 1.42 -13.25
C PHE A 238 0.60 1.91 -12.82
N GLU A 239 -0.31 0.99 -12.50
CA GLU A 239 -1.61 1.30 -11.92
C GLU A 239 -1.48 2.16 -10.65
N ARG A 240 -0.50 1.84 -9.78
CA ARG A 240 -0.25 2.60 -8.56
C ARG A 240 0.12 4.05 -8.86
N LEU A 241 0.98 4.28 -9.85
CA LEU A 241 1.35 5.63 -10.28
C LEU A 241 0.15 6.39 -10.87
N LEU A 242 -0.64 5.76 -11.73
CA LEU A 242 -1.86 6.36 -12.28
C LEU A 242 -2.88 6.70 -11.18
N SER A 243 -3.00 5.88 -10.15
CA SER A 243 -3.89 6.13 -9.01
C SER A 243 -3.41 7.33 -8.17
N LEU A 244 -2.09 7.46 -7.93
CA LEU A 244 -1.52 8.61 -7.24
C LEU A 244 -1.76 9.90 -8.03
N PHE A 245 -1.55 9.85 -9.34
CA PHE A 245 -1.77 11.02 -10.20
C PHE A 245 -3.26 11.43 -10.24
N SER A 246 -4.19 10.45 -10.27
CA SER A 246 -5.62 10.74 -10.21
C SER A 246 -6.03 11.39 -8.88
N LEU A 247 -5.40 11.01 -7.76
CA LEU A 247 -5.65 11.61 -6.46
C LEU A 247 -5.17 13.07 -6.40
N ILE A 248 -4.01 13.36 -7.01
CA ILE A 248 -3.50 14.74 -7.12
C ILE A 248 -4.45 15.60 -7.96
N LEU A 249 -4.94 15.09 -9.09
CA LEU A 249 -5.92 15.81 -9.93
C LEU A 249 -7.24 16.03 -9.21
N LEU A 250 -7.74 15.04 -8.48
CA LEU A 250 -8.94 15.17 -7.66
C LEU A 250 -8.76 16.28 -6.62
N SER A 251 -7.63 16.30 -5.92
CA SER A 251 -7.32 17.36 -4.95
C SER A 251 -7.27 18.73 -5.61
N LYS A 252 -6.69 18.85 -6.81
CA LYS A 252 -6.66 20.09 -7.59
C LYS A 252 -8.06 20.56 -7.97
N PHE A 253 -8.94 19.65 -8.41
CA PHE A 253 -10.33 19.98 -8.76
C PHE A 253 -11.12 20.44 -7.55
N VAL A 254 -10.96 19.78 -6.40
CA VAL A 254 -11.65 20.16 -5.16
C VAL A 254 -11.11 21.48 -4.60
N ALA A 255 -9.80 21.77 -4.77
CA ALA A 255 -9.20 23.05 -4.37
C ALA A 255 -9.87 24.27 -5.04
N SER A 256 -10.40 24.10 -6.26
CA SER A 256 -11.11 25.19 -6.95
C SER A 256 -12.46 25.58 -6.33
N TYR A 257 -12.99 24.76 -5.41
CA TYR A 257 -14.18 25.08 -4.62
C TYR A 257 -13.85 25.86 -3.33
N GLY A 258 -12.57 26.03 -3.01
CA GLY A 258 -12.06 26.76 -1.85
C GLY A 258 -11.28 25.92 -0.87
N ASP A 259 -10.46 26.58 -0.07
CA ASP A 259 -9.50 25.93 0.86
C ASP A 259 -10.22 25.10 1.95
N LYS A 260 -11.35 25.58 2.46
CA LYS A 260 -12.14 24.87 3.47
C LYS A 260 -12.73 23.55 2.91
N VAL A 261 -13.15 23.57 1.64
CA VAL A 261 -13.66 22.37 0.95
C VAL A 261 -12.55 21.35 0.77
N LEU A 262 -11.38 21.78 0.34
CA LEU A 262 -10.21 20.91 0.23
C LEU A 262 -9.82 20.35 1.60
N ALA A 263 -9.80 21.18 2.64
CA ALA A 263 -9.48 20.75 4.01
C ALA A 263 -10.46 19.67 4.51
N GLY A 264 -11.76 19.87 4.31
CA GLY A 264 -12.81 18.91 4.66
C GLY A 264 -12.62 17.56 3.95
N MET A 265 -12.38 17.58 2.63
CA MET A 265 -12.07 16.36 1.87
C MET A 265 -10.80 15.66 2.38
N GLN A 266 -9.73 16.39 2.70
CA GLN A 266 -8.49 15.80 3.20
C GLN A 266 -8.68 15.14 4.57
N ILE A 267 -9.50 15.73 5.45
CA ILE A 267 -9.89 15.09 6.72
C ILE A 267 -10.65 13.79 6.43
N GLY A 268 -11.63 13.84 5.52
CA GLY A 268 -12.39 12.68 5.11
C GLY A 268 -11.51 11.54 4.60
N ILE A 269 -10.54 11.83 3.73
CA ILE A 269 -9.57 10.84 3.20
C ILE A 269 -8.75 10.21 4.32
N ARG A 270 -8.32 10.98 5.34
CA ARG A 270 -7.57 10.43 6.48
C ARG A 270 -8.41 9.44 7.28
N VAL A 271 -9.64 9.82 7.62
CA VAL A 271 -10.57 8.94 8.35
C VAL A 271 -10.88 7.68 7.53
N GLU A 272 -11.17 7.83 6.24
CA GLU A 272 -11.38 6.69 5.33
C GLU A 272 -10.18 5.74 5.31
N THR A 273 -8.96 6.27 5.24
CA THR A 273 -7.73 5.48 5.22
C THR A 273 -7.64 4.56 6.45
N PHE A 274 -7.93 5.06 7.65
CA PHE A 274 -7.95 4.24 8.86
C PHE A 274 -9.04 3.17 8.81
N SER A 275 -10.24 3.51 8.34
CA SER A 275 -11.34 2.57 8.19
C SER A 275 -11.04 1.44 7.20
N PHE A 276 -10.26 1.73 6.14
CA PHE A 276 -9.98 0.79 5.06
C PHE A 276 -8.82 -0.18 5.36
N MET A 277 -7.94 0.10 6.33
CA MET A 277 -6.75 -0.71 6.62
C MET A 277 -7.04 -2.21 6.80
N PRO A 278 -8.11 -2.65 7.52
CA PRO A 278 -8.45 -4.07 7.60
C PRO A 278 -8.71 -4.70 6.23
N GLY A 279 -9.22 -3.92 5.28
CA GLY A 279 -9.53 -4.36 3.92
C GLY A 279 -8.31 -4.82 3.13
N PHE A 280 -7.14 -4.18 3.30
CA PHE A 280 -5.90 -4.59 2.66
C PHE A 280 -5.52 -6.03 2.99
N GLY A 281 -5.75 -6.46 4.22
CA GLY A 281 -5.47 -7.83 4.62
C GLY A 281 -6.28 -8.87 3.83
N PHE A 282 -7.55 -8.58 3.53
CA PHE A 282 -8.38 -9.47 2.72
C PHE A 282 -7.93 -9.55 1.26
N MET A 283 -7.44 -8.45 0.69
CA MET A 283 -6.83 -8.44 -0.64
C MET A 283 -5.60 -9.37 -0.69
N ILE A 284 -4.72 -9.28 0.31
CA ILE A 284 -3.53 -10.15 0.41
C ILE A 284 -3.94 -11.61 0.57
N ALA A 285 -4.91 -11.91 1.44
CA ALA A 285 -5.43 -13.26 1.61
C ALA A 285 -6.00 -13.83 0.30
N ALA A 286 -6.75 -13.01 -0.46
CA ALA A 286 -7.29 -13.40 -1.77
C ALA A 286 -6.17 -13.69 -2.78
N MET A 287 -5.13 -12.84 -2.83
CA MET A 287 -3.99 -12.99 -3.72
C MET A 287 -3.23 -14.30 -3.43
N VAL A 288 -2.89 -14.55 -2.16
CA VAL A 288 -2.14 -15.72 -1.73
C VAL A 288 -2.93 -17.01 -1.96
N LEU A 289 -4.18 -17.07 -1.47
CA LEU A 289 -5.00 -18.27 -1.56
C LEU A 289 -5.37 -18.61 -3.00
N THR A 290 -5.56 -17.60 -3.85
CA THR A 290 -5.77 -17.82 -5.29
C THR A 290 -4.51 -18.39 -5.92
N GLY A 291 -3.35 -17.79 -5.70
CA GLY A 291 -2.08 -18.28 -6.25
C GLY A 291 -1.78 -19.71 -5.83
N GLN A 292 -1.90 -20.02 -4.53
CA GLN A 292 -1.67 -21.39 -4.00
C GLN A 292 -2.62 -22.42 -4.60
N ASN A 293 -3.93 -22.13 -4.67
CA ASN A 293 -4.90 -23.11 -5.18
C ASN A 293 -4.81 -23.29 -6.69
N LEU A 294 -4.44 -22.25 -7.44
CA LEU A 294 -4.16 -22.39 -8.87
C LEU A 294 -2.87 -23.17 -9.12
N GLY A 295 -1.83 -22.95 -8.32
CA GLY A 295 -0.60 -23.75 -8.36
C GLY A 295 -0.83 -25.22 -8.04
N ALA A 296 -1.74 -25.50 -7.10
CA ALA A 296 -2.17 -26.88 -6.78
C ALA A 296 -3.14 -27.50 -7.80
N ASN A 297 -3.42 -26.85 -8.94
CA ASN A 297 -4.42 -27.26 -9.93
C ASN A 297 -5.85 -27.44 -9.36
N LYS A 298 -6.22 -26.61 -8.36
CA LYS A 298 -7.54 -26.65 -7.69
C LYS A 298 -8.35 -25.36 -7.90
N PRO A 299 -8.72 -25.02 -9.16
CA PRO A 299 -9.40 -23.74 -9.45
C PRO A 299 -10.79 -23.64 -8.81
N LYS A 300 -11.48 -24.75 -8.52
CA LYS A 300 -12.75 -24.77 -7.80
C LYS A 300 -12.57 -24.25 -6.37
N ILE A 301 -11.56 -24.76 -5.66
CA ILE A 301 -11.25 -24.32 -4.28
C ILE A 301 -10.81 -22.84 -4.26
N ALA A 302 -10.03 -22.39 -5.27
CA ALA A 302 -9.69 -20.98 -5.41
C ALA A 302 -10.95 -20.10 -5.54
N THR A 303 -11.96 -20.56 -6.29
CA THR A 303 -13.23 -19.86 -6.45
C THR A 303 -14.03 -19.81 -5.15
N GLU A 304 -14.07 -20.92 -4.40
CA GLU A 304 -14.74 -20.97 -3.09
C GLU A 304 -14.11 -20.00 -2.09
N TYR A 305 -12.75 -19.97 -2.00
CA TYR A 305 -12.05 -19.00 -1.19
C TYR A 305 -12.35 -17.56 -1.61
N ALA A 306 -12.32 -17.26 -2.90
CA ALA A 306 -12.60 -15.92 -3.39
C ALA A 306 -14.02 -15.45 -2.97
N HIS A 307 -15.05 -16.30 -3.15
CA HIS A 307 -16.40 -15.96 -2.72
C HIS A 307 -16.54 -15.82 -1.21
N LEU A 308 -15.87 -16.69 -0.44
CA LEU A 308 -15.91 -16.64 1.02
C LEU A 308 -15.23 -15.38 1.55
N ILE A 309 -14.06 -15.01 0.98
CA ILE A 309 -13.36 -13.77 1.33
C ILE A 309 -14.24 -12.56 0.98
N LEU A 310 -14.86 -12.53 -0.20
CA LEU A 310 -15.79 -11.48 -0.59
C LEU A 310 -16.92 -11.31 0.42
N LYS A 311 -17.61 -12.41 0.78
CA LYS A 311 -18.72 -12.36 1.74
C LYS A 311 -18.29 -11.82 3.10
N ILE A 312 -17.18 -12.33 3.64
CA ILE A 312 -16.67 -11.93 4.96
C ILE A 312 -16.21 -10.46 4.92
N SER A 313 -15.41 -10.09 3.93
CA SER A 313 -14.84 -8.74 3.86
C SER A 313 -15.90 -7.68 3.57
N MET A 314 -16.84 -7.95 2.65
CA MET A 314 -17.95 -7.03 2.36
C MET A 314 -18.89 -6.87 3.57
N GLY A 315 -19.16 -7.95 4.32
CA GLY A 315 -19.93 -7.88 5.55
C GLY A 315 -19.23 -7.02 6.62
N LEU A 316 -17.94 -7.29 6.87
CA LEU A 316 -17.17 -6.53 7.86
C LEU A 316 -17.04 -5.04 7.47
N MET A 317 -16.66 -4.77 6.23
CA MET A 317 -16.47 -3.39 5.76
C MET A 317 -17.80 -2.66 5.58
N GLY A 318 -18.90 -3.39 5.32
CA GLY A 318 -20.26 -2.84 5.33
C GLY A 318 -20.64 -2.33 6.72
N VAL A 319 -20.36 -3.11 7.78
CA VAL A 319 -20.57 -2.68 9.17
C VAL A 319 -19.71 -1.46 9.50
N LEU A 320 -18.43 -1.47 9.15
CA LEU A 320 -17.54 -0.31 9.34
C LEU A 320 -18.01 0.91 8.55
N GLY A 321 -18.54 0.70 7.34
CA GLY A 321 -19.13 1.75 6.52
C GLY A 321 -20.37 2.38 7.18
N ILE A 322 -21.24 1.57 7.78
CA ILE A 322 -22.39 2.06 8.55
C ILE A 322 -21.92 2.90 9.75
N VAL A 323 -20.93 2.40 10.51
CA VAL A 323 -20.34 3.16 11.62
C VAL A 323 -19.78 4.49 11.14
N LEU A 324 -19.06 4.48 9.99
CA LEU A 324 -18.50 5.69 9.40
C LEU A 324 -19.58 6.71 9.00
N VAL A 325 -20.72 6.26 8.47
CA VAL A 325 -21.86 7.12 8.12
C VAL A 325 -22.52 7.70 9.36
N LEU A 326 -22.78 6.87 10.38
CA LEU A 326 -23.47 7.29 11.61
C LEU A 326 -22.65 8.27 12.43
N PHE A 327 -21.34 8.10 12.49
CA PHE A 327 -20.42 8.92 13.29
C PHE A 327 -19.51 9.81 12.41
N ALA A 328 -19.98 10.20 11.23
CA ALA A 328 -19.19 10.96 10.27
C ALA A 328 -18.74 12.33 10.83
N LYS A 329 -19.61 13.05 11.53
CA LYS A 329 -19.31 14.35 12.13
C LYS A 329 -18.35 14.20 13.31
N GLU A 330 -18.57 13.21 14.16
CA GLU A 330 -17.73 12.92 15.33
C GLU A 330 -16.30 12.55 14.90
N PHE A 331 -16.13 11.71 13.90
CA PHE A 331 -14.82 11.39 13.36
C PHE A 331 -14.13 12.61 12.73
N ALA A 332 -14.87 13.45 12.01
CA ALA A 332 -14.31 14.67 11.44
C ALA A 332 -13.90 15.68 12.51
N SER A 333 -14.70 15.81 13.60
CA SER A 333 -14.44 16.75 14.69
C SER A 333 -13.16 16.47 15.48
N LEU A 334 -12.58 15.27 15.36
CA LEU A 334 -11.27 14.96 15.91
C LEU A 334 -10.12 15.74 15.22
N PHE A 335 -10.38 16.30 14.03
CA PHE A 335 -9.35 16.96 13.21
C PHE A 335 -9.60 18.45 12.99
N SER A 336 -10.84 18.93 13.13
CA SER A 336 -11.20 20.34 12.94
C SER A 336 -12.37 20.74 13.83
N GLN A 337 -12.48 22.05 14.11
CA GLN A 337 -13.61 22.67 14.78
C GLN A 337 -14.36 23.67 13.88
N ASP A 338 -13.89 23.89 12.64
CA ASP A 338 -14.56 24.78 11.67
C ASP A 338 -15.78 24.05 11.09
N GLU A 339 -16.98 24.62 11.29
CA GLU A 339 -18.25 23.98 10.92
C GLU A 339 -18.36 23.75 9.40
N GLU A 340 -17.83 24.65 8.55
CA GLU A 340 -17.83 24.47 7.10
C GLU A 340 -16.96 23.30 6.68
N VAL A 341 -15.78 23.17 7.28
CA VAL A 341 -14.85 22.05 7.05
C VAL A 341 -15.48 20.74 7.51
N LEU A 342 -16.16 20.74 8.66
CA LEU A 342 -16.83 19.57 9.20
C LEU A 342 -17.99 19.10 8.31
N GLU A 343 -18.78 20.01 7.74
CA GLU A 343 -19.91 19.63 6.88
C GLU A 343 -19.41 18.99 5.57
N VAL A 344 -18.34 19.52 4.98
CA VAL A 344 -17.70 18.92 3.80
C VAL A 344 -17.14 17.53 4.13
N ALA A 345 -16.40 17.41 5.25
CA ALA A 345 -15.84 16.13 5.68
C ALA A 345 -16.94 15.10 5.95
N ARG A 346 -18.03 15.51 6.60
CA ARG A 346 -19.20 14.67 6.83
C ARG A 346 -19.82 14.18 5.53
N SER A 347 -20.05 15.08 4.57
CA SER A 347 -20.61 14.72 3.26
C SER A 347 -19.73 13.72 2.51
N TYR A 348 -18.40 13.91 2.54
CA TYR A 348 -17.44 12.96 2.00
C TYR A 348 -17.53 11.60 2.71
N LEU A 349 -17.51 11.59 4.05
CA LEU A 349 -17.52 10.36 4.85
C LEU A 349 -18.81 9.56 4.69
N ILE A 350 -19.96 10.22 4.50
CA ILE A 350 -21.22 9.56 4.17
C ILE A 350 -21.09 8.85 2.81
N ALA A 351 -20.62 9.54 1.79
CA ALA A 351 -20.47 8.97 0.44
C ALA A 351 -19.54 7.76 0.41
N VAL A 352 -18.34 7.87 1.02
CA VAL A 352 -17.39 6.77 1.06
C VAL A 352 -17.78 5.67 2.03
N GLY A 353 -18.47 6.00 3.13
CA GLY A 353 -18.99 5.02 4.08
C GLY A 353 -20.01 4.08 3.42
N LEU A 354 -20.93 4.62 2.62
CA LEU A 354 -21.89 3.83 1.85
C LEU A 354 -21.20 2.93 0.81
N SER A 355 -20.03 3.32 0.31
CA SER A 355 -19.29 2.57 -0.69
C SER A 355 -18.19 1.65 -0.12
N GLN A 356 -18.05 1.50 1.21
CA GLN A 356 -17.01 0.64 1.83
C GLN A 356 -17.15 -0.84 1.45
N ALA A 357 -18.36 -1.39 1.39
CA ALA A 357 -18.57 -2.77 0.99
C ALA A 357 -18.20 -3.03 -0.48
N PRO A 358 -18.64 -2.26 -1.48
CA PRO A 358 -18.16 -2.42 -2.85
C PRO A 358 -16.67 -2.06 -3.01
N LEU A 359 -16.13 -1.13 -2.22
CA LEU A 359 -14.71 -0.80 -2.20
C LEU A 359 -13.88 -2.04 -1.93
N ILE A 360 -14.14 -2.74 -0.81
CA ILE A 360 -13.40 -3.97 -0.51
C ILE A 360 -13.71 -5.09 -1.51
N GLY A 361 -14.90 -5.11 -2.08
CA GLY A 361 -15.29 -6.09 -3.10
C GLY A 361 -14.32 -6.07 -4.30
N TYR A 362 -14.04 -4.91 -4.88
CA TYR A 362 -13.11 -4.83 -5.98
C TYR A 362 -11.65 -5.07 -5.54
N PHE A 363 -11.23 -4.64 -4.35
CA PHE A 363 -9.88 -4.93 -3.85
C PHE A 363 -9.61 -6.43 -3.67
N VAL A 364 -10.57 -7.17 -3.14
CA VAL A 364 -10.48 -8.64 -3.02
C VAL A 364 -10.36 -9.29 -4.40
N LEU A 365 -11.17 -8.86 -5.37
CA LEU A 365 -11.12 -9.39 -6.74
C LEU A 365 -9.85 -8.98 -7.48
N ASP A 366 -9.32 -7.78 -7.22
CA ASP A 366 -8.00 -7.36 -7.67
C ASP A 366 -6.91 -8.30 -7.11
N GLY A 367 -6.97 -8.62 -5.82
CA GLY A 367 -6.11 -9.63 -5.20
C GLY A 367 -6.20 -10.99 -5.90
N VAL A 368 -7.41 -11.44 -6.25
CA VAL A 368 -7.61 -12.68 -7.03
C VAL A 368 -6.91 -12.61 -8.39
N PHE A 369 -7.05 -11.52 -9.12
CA PHE A 369 -6.43 -11.37 -10.46
C PHE A 369 -4.91 -11.27 -10.37
N ARG A 370 -4.37 -10.58 -9.37
CA ARG A 370 -2.92 -10.51 -9.12
C ARG A 370 -2.36 -11.88 -8.73
N GLY A 371 -3.02 -12.60 -7.83
CA GLY A 371 -2.66 -13.98 -7.45
C GLY A 371 -2.77 -14.97 -8.61
N ALA A 372 -3.70 -14.75 -9.54
CA ALA A 372 -3.81 -15.49 -10.79
C ALA A 372 -2.76 -15.06 -11.84
N GLY A 373 -1.93 -14.04 -11.58
CA GLY A 373 -0.90 -13.54 -12.49
C GLY A 373 -1.43 -12.78 -13.70
N ILE A 374 -2.64 -12.23 -13.62
CA ILE A 374 -3.28 -11.43 -14.68
C ILE A 374 -3.49 -9.98 -14.27
N SER A 375 -2.50 -9.37 -13.62
CA SER A 375 -2.53 -7.98 -13.15
C SER A 375 -2.86 -6.95 -14.24
N LYS A 376 -2.69 -7.30 -15.54
CA LYS A 376 -3.12 -6.47 -16.66
C LYS A 376 -4.62 -6.19 -16.65
N VAL A 377 -5.43 -7.17 -16.24
CA VAL A 377 -6.90 -7.02 -16.15
C VAL A 377 -7.23 -5.97 -15.10
N SER A 378 -6.57 -6.03 -13.94
CA SER A 378 -6.69 -5.02 -12.89
C SER A 378 -6.30 -3.64 -13.39
N LEU A 379 -5.15 -3.52 -14.06
CA LEU A 379 -4.69 -2.26 -14.65
C LEU A 379 -5.76 -1.63 -15.56
N TYR A 380 -6.32 -2.41 -16.50
CA TYR A 380 -7.33 -1.88 -17.43
C TYR A 380 -8.60 -1.46 -16.70
N ILE A 381 -9.13 -2.29 -15.79
CA ILE A 381 -10.36 -1.96 -15.06
C ILE A 381 -10.14 -0.71 -14.21
N ASN A 382 -9.06 -0.67 -13.43
CA ASN A 382 -8.79 0.45 -12.52
C ASN A 382 -8.51 1.74 -13.29
N THR A 383 -7.71 1.69 -14.37
CA THR A 383 -7.41 2.88 -15.16
C THR A 383 -8.66 3.43 -15.84
N LEU A 384 -9.44 2.57 -16.52
CA LEU A 384 -10.67 3.01 -17.20
C LEU A 384 -11.70 3.53 -16.20
N SER A 385 -11.82 2.91 -15.03
CA SER A 385 -12.74 3.36 -13.99
C SER A 385 -12.31 4.70 -13.40
N LEU A 386 -11.04 4.82 -12.96
CA LEU A 386 -10.52 6.06 -12.36
C LEU A 386 -10.58 7.24 -13.32
N TRP A 387 -10.16 7.05 -14.56
CA TRP A 387 -10.07 8.16 -15.50
C TRP A 387 -11.40 8.41 -16.22
N GLY A 388 -12.11 7.36 -16.66
CA GLY A 388 -13.36 7.48 -17.40
C GLY A 388 -14.59 7.72 -16.53
N LEU A 389 -14.69 7.06 -15.36
CA LEU A 389 -15.89 7.11 -14.51
C LEU A 389 -15.73 7.99 -13.27
N ARG A 390 -14.50 8.43 -12.91
CA ARG A 390 -14.27 9.33 -11.78
C ARG A 390 -13.75 10.68 -12.24
N ILE A 391 -12.53 10.74 -12.80
CA ILE A 391 -11.86 12.02 -13.12
C ILE A 391 -12.62 12.80 -14.19
N MET A 392 -13.01 12.14 -15.28
CA MET A 392 -13.73 12.82 -16.39
C MET A 392 -15.11 13.38 -15.96
N PRO A 393 -16.00 12.64 -15.27
CA PRO A 393 -17.24 13.22 -14.78
C PRO A 393 -17.03 14.34 -13.76
N ILE A 394 -16.03 14.22 -12.85
CA ILE A 394 -15.71 15.30 -11.90
C ILE A 394 -15.27 16.57 -12.64
N TYR A 395 -14.45 16.44 -13.69
CA TYR A 395 -14.06 17.58 -14.53
C TYR A 395 -15.26 18.25 -15.20
N LEU A 396 -16.23 17.46 -15.69
CA LEU A 396 -17.47 18.00 -16.26
C LEU A 396 -18.32 18.73 -15.21
N LEU A 397 -18.44 18.16 -14.00
CA LEU A 397 -19.14 18.82 -12.89
C LEU A 397 -18.49 20.16 -12.52
N LEU A 398 -17.16 20.24 -12.56
CA LEU A 398 -16.41 21.47 -12.30
C LEU A 398 -16.71 22.55 -13.35
N ILE A 399 -16.69 22.21 -14.64
CA ILE A 399 -16.97 23.16 -15.73
C ILE A 399 -18.39 23.71 -15.64
N HIS A 400 -19.35 22.88 -15.25
CA HIS A 400 -20.75 23.28 -15.11
C HIS A 400 -21.11 23.84 -13.73
N HIS A 401 -20.13 24.14 -12.90
CA HIS A 401 -20.28 24.76 -11.57
C HIS A 401 -21.27 24.03 -10.64
N PHE A 402 -21.28 22.68 -10.69
CA PHE A 402 -22.06 21.89 -9.74
C PHE A 402 -21.46 21.98 -8.33
N LYS A 403 -22.28 21.70 -7.30
CA LYS A 403 -21.83 21.66 -5.90
C LYS A 403 -20.86 20.52 -5.67
N VAL A 404 -19.96 20.67 -4.70
CA VAL A 404 -18.91 19.69 -4.36
C VAL A 404 -19.47 18.32 -3.93
N GLU A 405 -20.66 18.28 -3.35
CA GLU A 405 -21.31 17.03 -2.91
C GLU A 405 -21.52 16.06 -4.08
N PHE A 406 -21.76 16.59 -5.31
CA PHE A 406 -21.85 15.75 -6.50
C PHE A 406 -20.53 15.04 -6.83
N ILE A 407 -19.40 15.66 -6.51
CA ILE A 407 -18.07 15.01 -6.64
C ILE A 407 -18.01 13.77 -5.75
N PHE A 408 -18.47 13.87 -4.51
CA PHE A 408 -18.47 12.74 -3.57
C PHE A 408 -19.43 11.64 -4.01
N VAL A 409 -20.57 11.99 -4.59
CA VAL A 409 -21.51 11.04 -5.20
C VAL A 409 -20.86 10.32 -6.38
N VAL A 410 -20.10 11.01 -7.23
CA VAL A 410 -19.36 10.40 -8.35
C VAL A 410 -18.31 9.42 -7.82
N ILE A 411 -17.58 9.76 -6.76
CA ILE A 411 -16.58 8.87 -6.14
C ILE A 411 -17.25 7.58 -5.63
N ALA A 412 -18.36 7.70 -4.92
CA ALA A 412 -19.11 6.55 -4.43
C ALA A 412 -19.66 5.70 -5.58
N SER A 413 -20.35 6.33 -6.54
CA SER A 413 -20.96 5.66 -7.71
C SER A 413 -19.93 4.92 -8.55
N GLU A 414 -18.75 5.53 -8.79
CA GLU A 414 -17.66 4.89 -9.50
C GLU A 414 -17.16 3.64 -8.75
N THR A 415 -17.07 3.70 -7.43
CA THR A 415 -16.66 2.55 -6.61
C THR A 415 -17.66 1.37 -6.75
N PHE A 416 -18.98 1.64 -6.78
CA PHE A 416 -19.98 0.61 -7.05
C PHE A 416 -19.83 0.03 -8.46
N LEU A 417 -19.69 0.88 -9.48
CA LEU A 417 -19.55 0.45 -10.87
C LEU A 417 -18.27 -0.37 -11.06
N ARG A 418 -17.15 0.06 -10.47
CA ARG A 418 -15.89 -0.67 -10.51
C ARG A 418 -16.02 -2.04 -9.90
N SER A 419 -16.61 -2.14 -8.70
CA SER A 419 -16.85 -3.42 -8.04
C SER A 419 -17.70 -4.36 -8.89
N PHE A 420 -18.75 -3.84 -9.53
CA PHE A 420 -19.59 -4.60 -10.43
C PHE A 420 -18.84 -5.08 -11.67
N ILE A 421 -17.98 -4.23 -12.28
CA ILE A 421 -17.15 -4.63 -13.43
C ILE A 421 -16.19 -5.74 -13.03
N TYR A 422 -15.50 -5.60 -11.87
CA TYR A 422 -14.63 -6.64 -11.35
C TYR A 422 -15.37 -7.96 -11.15
N TYR A 423 -16.58 -7.92 -10.56
CA TYR A 423 -17.38 -9.12 -10.35
C TYR A 423 -17.82 -9.77 -11.65
N LYS A 424 -18.23 -8.99 -12.65
CA LYS A 424 -18.56 -9.52 -14.00
C LYS A 424 -17.37 -10.17 -14.67
N VAL A 425 -16.17 -9.59 -14.57
CA VAL A 425 -14.96 -10.16 -15.16
C VAL A 425 -14.53 -11.42 -14.40
N PHE A 426 -14.65 -11.41 -13.07
CA PHE A 426 -14.37 -12.55 -12.22
C PHE A 426 -15.28 -13.76 -12.55
N SER A 427 -16.59 -13.52 -12.73
CA SER A 427 -17.58 -14.56 -13.02
C SER A 427 -17.36 -15.24 -14.38
N LYS A 428 -16.74 -14.54 -15.36
CA LYS A 428 -16.33 -15.14 -16.64
C LYS A 428 -15.24 -16.22 -16.48
N GLY A 429 -14.58 -16.30 -15.34
CA GLY A 429 -13.62 -17.35 -15.00
C GLY A 429 -12.33 -17.35 -15.83
N ILE A 430 -12.00 -16.25 -16.52
CA ILE A 430 -10.78 -16.13 -17.36
C ILE A 430 -9.51 -16.39 -16.51
N TRP A 431 -9.50 -15.93 -15.26
CA TRP A 431 -8.40 -16.09 -14.32
C TRP A 431 -8.08 -17.55 -13.95
N LYS A 432 -9.04 -18.47 -14.10
CA LYS A 432 -8.87 -19.90 -13.81
C LYS A 432 -8.01 -20.62 -14.84
N ARG A 433 -7.95 -20.12 -16.08
CA ARG A 433 -7.23 -20.75 -17.20
C ARG A 433 -5.72 -20.43 -17.19
N CYS A 434 -5.31 -19.39 -16.51
CA CYS A 434 -3.91 -18.93 -16.49
C CYS A 434 -2.99 -19.84 -15.65
N GLY A 435 -3.53 -20.80 -14.90
CA GLY A 435 -2.76 -21.80 -14.16
C GLY A 435 -1.99 -22.83 -14.99
N LYS A 436 -2.31 -22.97 -16.29
CA LYS A 436 -1.74 -24.02 -17.15
C LYS A 436 -0.51 -23.59 -17.99
N LYS A 437 -0.07 -22.33 -17.92
CA LYS A 437 0.99 -21.78 -18.81
C LYS A 437 2.12 -21.06 -18.08
N ALA A 438 2.38 -21.35 -16.80
CA ALA A 438 3.53 -20.81 -16.07
C ALA A 438 4.45 -21.95 -15.65
#